data_afa1349d7fb1fc0bc45eea9d825a0301
#
_entry.id   afa1349d7fb1fc0bc45eea9d825a0301
#
_cell.length_a   1.000
_cell.length_b   1.000
_cell.length_c   1.000
_cell.angle_alpha   90.00
_cell.angle_beta   90.00
_cell.angle_gamma   90.00
#
_symmetry.space_group_name_H-M   'P 1'
#
loop_
_entity.id
_entity.type
_entity.pdbx_description
1 polymer ?
#
loop_
_entity_poly.entity_id
_entity_poly.type
_entity_poly.pdbx_seq_one_letter_code
_entity_poly.pdbx_strand_id
1 'polypeptide(L)'
;MLKSALLLGAGIIIGAGAIQGLHAATGSAVYSVFEANVKDEAAYAKVLPEVQKFIKENSGVYVAGGFNKAKLSNGKEPVGNRYVILRWDSAEAYEKGQNGGIKAWIQKNAPDAREVVAEAVEQK
;
A
#
# COMPACT_ATOMS: atom_id res chain seq x y z
N MET A 1 12.97 -10.96 18.56
CA MET A 1 12.70 -10.64 18.01
C MET A 1 12.92 -9.77 17.37
N LEU A 2 13.27 -9.87 17.03
CA LEU A 2 13.27 -9.27 16.43
C LEU A 2 13.17 -8.73 15.88
N LYS A 3 13.28 -8.79 15.76
CA LYS A 3 12.96 -8.33 15.13
C LYS A 3 12.71 -7.43 14.53
N SER A 4 12.94 -7.49 14.53
CA SER A 4 12.61 -6.78 13.90
C SER A 4 12.86 -6.03 13.26
N ALA A 5 13.15 -6.17 13.29
CA ALA A 5 13.13 -5.55 12.67
C ALA A 5 13.36 -5.17 11.92
N LEU A 6 13.67 -5.52 11.79
CA LEU A 6 13.60 -5.26 11.06
C LEU A 6 13.49 -4.74 10.33
N LEU A 7 13.64 -4.91 10.24
CA LEU A 7 13.28 -4.56 9.49
C LEU A 7 13.12 -3.71 8.96
N LEU A 8 13.39 -3.60 9.10
CA LEU A 8 13.14 -2.96 8.54
C LEU A 8 13.20 -2.37 7.87
N GLY A 9 13.35 -2.50 7.96
CA GLY A 9 13.65 -2.21 7.34
C GLY A 9 13.78 -1.89 6.30
N ALA A 10 14.37 -2.43 6.06
CA ALA A 10 14.70 -1.84 4.95
C ALA A 10 13.53 -1.41 4.24
N GLY A 11 12.87 -0.93 4.77
CA GLY A 11 11.83 -0.30 4.45
C GLY A 11 11.27 -0.29 3.11
N ILE A 12 11.97 -0.66 2.28
CA ILE A 12 11.48 -0.66 0.97
C ILE A 12 10.76 -1.91 0.61
N ILE A 13 10.81 -2.85 1.49
CA ILE A 13 10.13 -4.09 1.22
C ILE A 13 8.65 -3.90 1.40
N ILE A 14 7.92 -4.17 0.37
CA ILE A 14 6.49 -4.19 0.45
C ILE A 14 6.07 -5.61 0.70
N GLY A 15 5.49 -5.86 1.82
CA GLY A 15 5.07 -7.19 2.13
C GLY A 15 4.73 -7.38 3.58
N ALA A 16 4.39 -8.60 3.91
CA ALA A 16 3.84 -8.94 5.21
C ALA A 16 4.71 -8.49 6.37
N GLY A 17 6.02 -8.67 6.26
CA GLY A 17 6.90 -8.34 7.37
C GLY A 17 6.91 -6.86 7.70
N ALA A 18 6.54 -6.01 6.78
CA ALA A 18 6.63 -4.58 6.98
C ALA A 18 5.72 -4.06 8.09
N ILE A 19 4.69 -4.78 8.45
CA ILE A 19 3.74 -4.30 9.45
C ILE A 19 3.84 -5.03 10.78
N GLN A 20 4.85 -5.87 10.96
CA GLN A 20 4.96 -6.61 12.21
C GLN A 20 5.12 -5.71 13.43
N GLY A 21 5.66 -4.52 13.26
CA GLY A 21 5.84 -3.60 14.37
C GLY A 21 4.61 -2.77 14.70
N LEU A 22 3.55 -2.87 13.95
CA LEU A 22 2.35 -2.12 14.23
C LEU A 22 1.62 -2.69 15.44
N HIS A 23 1.03 -1.81 16.21
CA HIS A 23 0.29 -2.18 17.41
C HIS A 23 -1.22 -2.16 17.21
N ALA A 24 -1.66 -2.27 15.98
CA ALA A 24 -3.08 -2.26 15.68
C ALA A 24 -3.74 -3.45 16.37
N ALA A 25 -4.70 -3.17 17.21
CA ALA A 25 -5.45 -4.22 17.87
C ALA A 25 -6.28 -4.99 16.84
N THR A 26 -6.65 -6.20 17.18
CA THR A 26 -7.51 -7.00 16.32
C THR A 26 -8.75 -6.21 15.95
N GLY A 27 -9.02 -6.07 14.68
CA GLY A 27 -10.14 -5.32 14.18
C GLY A 27 -9.89 -3.84 13.95
N SER A 28 -8.73 -3.33 14.39
CA SER A 28 -8.39 -1.93 14.12
C SER A 28 -7.96 -1.77 12.68
N ALA A 29 -8.51 -0.74 12.03
CA ALA A 29 -8.19 -0.48 10.64
C ALA A 29 -6.75 0.00 10.48
N VAL A 30 -6.19 -0.27 9.31
CA VAL A 30 -4.92 0.32 8.90
C VAL A 30 -5.12 0.99 7.54
N TYR A 31 -4.27 1.96 7.26
CA TYR A 31 -4.24 2.62 5.95
C TYR A 31 -2.89 2.36 5.31
N SER A 32 -2.91 2.03 4.03
CA SER A 32 -1.68 1.96 3.27
C SER A 32 -1.64 3.13 2.30
N VAL A 33 -0.46 3.75 2.19
CA VAL A 33 -0.21 4.83 1.25
C VAL A 33 0.83 4.32 0.26
N PHE A 34 0.38 4.10 -0.94
CA PHE A 34 1.19 3.53 -2.00
C PHE A 34 1.63 4.64 -2.95
N GLU A 35 2.89 4.62 -3.31
CA GLU A 35 3.46 5.58 -4.24
C GLU A 35 4.26 4.84 -5.31
N ALA A 36 4.05 5.20 -6.57
CA ALA A 36 4.82 4.64 -7.67
C ALA A 36 5.03 5.69 -8.76
N ASN A 37 6.12 5.55 -9.48
CA ASN A 37 6.36 6.36 -10.67
C ASN A 37 6.19 5.44 -11.88
N VAL A 38 5.00 5.45 -12.45
CA VAL A 38 4.63 4.57 -13.54
C VAL A 38 5.04 5.23 -14.85
N LYS A 39 5.92 4.58 -15.60
CA LYS A 39 6.45 5.15 -16.83
C LYS A 39 5.52 4.94 -18.01
N ASP A 40 4.82 3.83 -18.05
CA ASP A 40 3.87 3.51 -19.11
C ASP A 40 2.49 3.31 -18.50
N GLU A 41 1.74 4.40 -18.42
CA GLU A 41 0.41 4.37 -17.79
C GLU A 41 -0.56 3.47 -18.53
N ALA A 42 -0.45 3.41 -19.85
CA ALA A 42 -1.35 2.58 -20.66
C ALA A 42 -1.11 1.09 -20.38
N ALA A 43 0.15 0.69 -20.32
CA ALA A 43 0.49 -0.70 -19.98
C ALA A 43 0.07 -1.05 -18.57
N TYR A 44 0.28 -0.11 -17.64
CA TYR A 44 -0.11 -0.31 -16.25
C TYR A 44 -1.62 -0.48 -16.12
N ALA A 45 -2.37 0.31 -16.85
CA ALA A 45 -3.83 0.25 -16.82
C ALA A 45 -4.36 -1.13 -17.24
N LYS A 46 -3.63 -1.82 -18.11
CA LYS A 46 -4.04 -3.16 -18.57
C LYS A 46 -3.93 -4.22 -17.48
N VAL A 47 -2.98 -4.06 -16.56
CA VAL A 47 -2.76 -5.05 -15.50
C VAL A 47 -3.39 -4.61 -14.19
N LEU A 48 -3.87 -3.39 -14.09
CA LEU A 48 -4.45 -2.85 -12.87
C LEU A 48 -5.68 -3.64 -12.38
N PRO A 49 -6.60 -4.11 -13.23
CA PRO A 49 -7.75 -4.87 -12.75
C PRO A 49 -7.39 -6.10 -11.94
N GLU A 50 -6.26 -6.71 -12.21
CA GLU A 50 -5.81 -7.89 -11.47
C GLU A 50 -5.54 -7.56 -10.00
N VAL A 51 -4.77 -6.49 -9.74
CA VAL A 51 -4.48 -6.11 -8.36
C VAL A 51 -5.72 -5.55 -7.66
N GLN A 52 -6.58 -4.88 -8.40
CA GLN A 52 -7.82 -4.39 -7.84
C GLN A 52 -8.70 -5.52 -7.34
N LYS A 53 -8.69 -6.64 -8.04
CA LYS A 53 -9.41 -7.84 -7.62
C LYS A 53 -8.83 -8.38 -6.31
N PHE A 54 -7.50 -8.52 -6.22
CA PHE A 54 -6.86 -8.98 -4.99
C PHE A 54 -7.19 -8.06 -3.81
N ILE A 55 -7.16 -6.76 -4.03
CA ILE A 55 -7.47 -5.78 -3.00
C ILE A 55 -8.90 -5.97 -2.51
N LYS A 56 -9.84 -6.07 -3.44
CA LYS A 56 -11.24 -6.22 -3.09
C LYS A 56 -11.51 -7.53 -2.35
N GLU A 57 -10.88 -8.61 -2.79
CA GLU A 57 -11.07 -9.93 -2.18
C GLU A 57 -10.57 -9.98 -0.75
N ASN A 58 -9.71 -9.06 -0.37
CA ASN A 58 -9.10 -9.02 0.96
C ASN A 58 -9.55 -7.81 1.77
N SER A 59 -10.70 -7.26 1.44
CA SER A 59 -11.33 -6.16 2.17
C SER A 59 -10.63 -4.82 2.07
N GLY A 60 -9.76 -4.67 1.09
CA GLY A 60 -9.14 -3.37 0.83
C GLY A 60 -10.12 -2.44 0.13
N VAL A 61 -10.11 -1.19 0.55
CA VAL A 61 -11.01 -0.18 -0.01
C VAL A 61 -10.18 1.03 -0.46
N TYR A 62 -10.37 1.45 -1.70
CA TYR A 62 -9.73 2.66 -2.20
C TYR A 62 -10.38 3.86 -1.53
N VAL A 63 -9.54 4.70 -0.91
CA VAL A 63 -9.99 5.88 -0.20
C VAL A 63 -9.69 7.15 -0.98
N ALA A 64 -8.51 7.21 -1.58
CA ALA A 64 -8.11 8.42 -2.31
C ALA A 64 -6.99 8.09 -3.28
N GLY A 65 -6.79 8.96 -4.25
CA GLY A 65 -5.64 8.89 -5.13
C GLY A 65 -5.96 8.39 -6.52
N GLY A 66 -4.93 7.95 -7.21
CA GLY A 66 -4.97 7.52 -8.60
C GLY A 66 -3.80 8.10 -9.35
N PHE A 67 -3.88 8.11 -10.68
CA PHE A 67 -2.87 8.74 -11.50
C PHE A 67 -3.02 10.24 -11.47
N ASN A 68 -1.94 10.95 -11.16
CA ASN A 68 -1.88 12.41 -11.20
C ASN A 68 -2.98 13.05 -10.34
N LYS A 69 -3.30 12.41 -9.22
CA LYS A 69 -4.36 12.85 -8.32
C LYS A 69 -3.82 13.38 -6.99
N ALA A 70 -2.50 13.52 -6.87
CA ALA A 70 -1.87 14.04 -5.65
C ALA A 70 -1.01 15.25 -5.98
N LYS A 71 -0.94 16.17 -5.04
CA LYS A 71 -0.10 17.35 -5.12
C LYS A 71 0.60 17.53 -3.80
N LEU A 72 1.80 18.11 -3.82
CA LEU A 72 2.38 18.57 -2.58
C LEU A 72 1.57 19.76 -2.06
N SER A 73 1.63 20.00 -0.76
CA SER A 73 0.85 21.07 -0.14
C SER A 73 1.18 22.45 -0.70
N ASN A 74 2.39 22.60 -1.27
CA ASN A 74 2.79 23.86 -1.91
C ASN A 74 2.36 23.94 -3.38
N GLY A 75 1.59 22.95 -3.86
CA GLY A 75 1.08 22.92 -5.24
C GLY A 75 2.00 22.30 -6.25
N LYS A 76 3.20 21.92 -5.83
CA LYS A 76 4.15 21.29 -6.77
C LYS A 76 3.81 19.83 -6.99
N GLU A 77 4.38 19.27 -8.05
CA GLU A 77 4.18 17.87 -8.37
C GLU A 77 4.97 16.99 -7.41
N PRO A 78 4.38 15.89 -6.93
CA PRO A 78 5.13 14.90 -6.16
C PRO A 78 6.06 14.11 -7.08
N VAL A 79 6.93 13.31 -6.45
CA VAL A 79 7.92 12.53 -7.19
C VAL A 79 7.27 11.49 -8.10
N GLY A 80 6.29 10.75 -7.57
CA GLY A 80 5.60 9.75 -8.34
C GLY A 80 4.34 10.29 -8.99
N ASN A 81 3.90 9.62 -10.04
CA ASN A 81 2.66 10.00 -10.71
C ASN A 81 1.45 9.21 -10.22
N ARG A 82 1.67 8.25 -9.32
CA ARG A 82 0.57 7.46 -8.76
C ARG A 82 0.68 7.39 -7.26
N TYR A 83 -0.35 7.88 -6.59
CA TYR A 83 -0.52 7.79 -5.15
C TYR A 83 -1.88 7.19 -4.87
N VAL A 84 -1.91 6.16 -4.06
CA VAL A 84 -3.16 5.49 -3.73
C VAL A 84 -3.22 5.26 -2.22
N ILE A 85 -4.32 5.65 -1.63
CA ILE A 85 -4.56 5.40 -0.21
C ILE A 85 -5.66 4.36 -0.11
N LEU A 86 -5.36 3.29 0.59
CA LEU A 86 -6.29 2.19 0.82
C LEU A 86 -6.54 2.04 2.31
N ARG A 87 -7.75 1.65 2.65
CA ARG A 87 -8.10 1.28 4.00
C ARG A 87 -8.29 -0.22 4.06
N TRP A 88 -7.78 -0.83 5.13
CA TRP A 88 -7.91 -2.25 5.39
C TRP A 88 -8.55 -2.44 6.76
N ASP A 89 -9.38 -3.47 6.91
CA ASP A 89 -10.09 -3.68 8.17
C ASP A 89 -9.17 -3.95 9.35
N SER A 90 -7.98 -4.49 9.09
CA SER A 90 -7.01 -4.78 10.12
C SER A 90 -5.63 -4.95 9.49
N ALA A 91 -4.60 -4.98 10.32
CA ALA A 91 -3.26 -5.30 9.85
C ALA A 91 -3.22 -6.71 9.26
N GLU A 92 -3.98 -7.63 9.85
CA GLU A 92 -4.04 -9.00 9.32
C GLU A 92 -4.66 -9.05 7.94
N ALA A 93 -5.72 -8.27 7.70
CA ALA A 93 -6.34 -8.21 6.37
C ALA A 93 -5.37 -7.67 5.33
N TYR A 94 -4.63 -6.62 5.69
CA TYR A 94 -3.60 -6.08 4.81
C TYR A 94 -2.57 -7.15 4.46
N GLU A 95 -2.05 -7.81 5.49
CA GLU A 95 -1.02 -8.82 5.31
C GLU A 95 -1.51 -10.01 4.47
N LYS A 96 -2.74 -10.42 4.73
CA LYS A 96 -3.36 -11.49 3.94
C LYS A 96 -3.46 -11.12 2.47
N GLY A 97 -3.83 -9.87 2.19
CA GLY A 97 -3.89 -9.38 0.81
C GLY A 97 -2.52 -9.38 0.15
N GLN A 98 -1.50 -8.94 0.88
CA GLN A 98 -0.14 -8.94 0.35
C GLN A 98 0.29 -10.35 -0.03
N ASN A 99 0.06 -11.30 0.84
CA ASN A 99 0.43 -12.69 0.59
C ASN A 99 -0.48 -13.36 -0.44
N GLY A 100 -1.66 -12.82 -0.65
CA GLY A 100 -2.64 -13.37 -1.58
C GLY A 100 -2.51 -12.91 -3.02
N GLY A 101 -1.45 -12.17 -3.33
CA GLY A 101 -1.20 -11.77 -4.71
C GLY A 101 -0.76 -10.34 -4.90
N ILE A 102 -1.06 -9.44 -3.96
CA ILE A 102 -0.75 -8.02 -4.13
C ILE A 102 0.75 -7.78 -4.16
N LYS A 103 1.48 -8.40 -3.24
CA LYS A 103 2.93 -8.25 -3.16
C LYS A 103 3.61 -8.70 -4.45
N ALA A 104 3.22 -9.87 -4.95
CA ALA A 104 3.78 -10.40 -6.19
C ALA A 104 3.46 -9.50 -7.38
N TRP A 105 2.24 -8.99 -7.41
CA TRP A 105 1.83 -8.09 -8.48
C TRP A 105 2.66 -6.80 -8.47
N ILE A 106 2.90 -6.23 -7.28
CA ILE A 106 3.70 -5.01 -7.15
C ILE A 106 5.13 -5.25 -7.59
N GLN A 107 5.71 -6.37 -7.17
CA GLN A 107 7.08 -6.71 -7.55
C GLN A 107 7.23 -6.84 -9.06
N LYS A 108 6.20 -7.32 -9.72
CA LYS A 108 6.23 -7.49 -11.17
C LYS A 108 5.96 -6.19 -11.93
N ASN A 109 4.99 -5.42 -11.46
CA ASN A 109 4.45 -4.30 -12.24
C ASN A 109 4.85 -2.92 -11.74
N ALA A 110 5.30 -2.82 -10.50
CA ALA A 110 5.70 -1.55 -9.91
C ALA A 110 6.84 -1.77 -8.92
N PRO A 111 8.00 -2.30 -9.40
CA PRO A 111 9.07 -2.70 -8.49
C PRO A 111 9.71 -1.55 -7.74
N ASP A 112 9.55 -0.32 -8.20
CA ASP A 112 10.08 0.86 -7.52
C ASP A 112 9.05 1.52 -6.61
N ALA A 113 7.90 0.88 -6.42
CA ALA A 113 6.86 1.42 -5.55
C ALA A 113 7.31 1.45 -4.10
N ARG A 114 6.78 2.42 -3.37
CA ARG A 114 6.98 2.54 -1.95
C ARG A 114 5.62 2.55 -1.28
N GLU A 115 5.57 2.00 -0.08
CA GLU A 115 4.32 1.94 0.66
C GLU A 115 4.57 2.17 2.14
N VAL A 116 3.70 2.97 2.74
CA VAL A 116 3.68 3.18 4.18
C VAL A 116 2.36 2.66 4.70
N VAL A 117 2.42 1.92 5.78
CA VAL A 117 1.20 1.40 6.43
C VAL A 117 1.11 2.03 7.82
N ALA A 118 -0.04 2.60 8.12
CA ALA A 118 -0.25 3.30 9.39
C ALA A 118 -1.56 2.85 10.02
N GLU A 119 -1.56 2.81 11.34
CA GLU A 119 -2.77 2.50 12.10
C GLU A 119 -3.74 3.66 12.03
N ALA A 120 -5.02 3.35 11.98
CA ALA A 120 -6.05 4.36 12.00
C ALA A 120 -6.05 5.08 13.35
N VAL A 121 -6.28 6.39 13.31
CA VAL A 121 -6.43 7.17 14.53
C VAL A 121 -7.84 6.99 15.05
N GLU A 122 -7.94 6.69 16.32
CA GLU A 122 -9.25 6.56 16.96
C GLU A 122 -9.82 7.95 17.18
N GLN A 123 -11.00 8.18 16.65
CA GLN A 123 -11.69 9.47 16.80
C GLN A 123 -12.52 9.46 18.07
N LYS A 124 -12.48 10.57 18.82
CA LYS A 124 -13.22 10.71 20.07
C LYS A 124 -14.18 11.88 20.02
#